data_d42df2a28b6cf6a7dac7e51771cc0b82
#
_entry.id   d42df2a28b6cf6a7dac7e51771cc0b82
#
_cell.length_a   1.000
_cell.length_b   1.000
_cell.length_c   1.000
_cell.angle_alpha   90.00
_cell.angle_beta   90.00
_cell.angle_gamma   90.00
#
_symmetry.space_group_name_H-M   'P 1'
#
loop_
_entity.id
_entity.type
_entity.pdbx_description
1 polymer ?
#
loop_
_entity_poly.entity_id
_entity_poly.type
_entity_poly.pdbx_seq_one_letter_code
_entity_poly.pdbx_strand_id
1 'polypeptide(L)' 'QKYCGLGIGREMLKTVLAVAKQCGYEQAELEVVSTNTPAIRLYESLGFEIWGTQPHSVRYRDGSYADDHFMVKRLV' A
#
# COMPACT_ATOMS: atom_id res chain seq x y z
N GLN A 1 -5.50 10.86 2.55
CA GLN A 1 -6.10 10.09 1.46
C GLN A 1 -5.60 8.66 1.47
N LYS A 2 -6.49 7.73 1.46
CA LYS A 2 -6.18 6.30 1.50
C LYS A 2 -6.50 5.65 0.16
N TYR A 3 -5.59 4.85 -0.34
CA TYR A 3 -5.78 4.09 -1.56
C TYR A 3 -5.59 2.60 -1.29
N CYS A 4 -6.48 1.79 -1.84
CA CYS A 4 -6.28 0.35 -1.92
C CYS A 4 -5.59 0.08 -3.25
N GLY A 5 -4.36 -0.43 -3.19
CA GLY A 5 -3.54 -0.59 -4.40
C GLY A 5 -3.84 -1.83 -5.25
N LEU A 6 -5.00 -2.45 -5.06
CA LEU A 6 -5.35 -3.68 -5.77
C LEU A 6 -5.53 -3.43 -7.26
N GLY A 7 -4.77 -4.15 -8.07
CA GLY A 7 -4.89 -4.08 -9.52
C GLY A 7 -4.32 -2.82 -10.17
N ILE A 8 -3.65 -1.97 -9.41
CA ILE A 8 -3.05 -0.76 -9.96
C ILE A 8 -1.62 -1.05 -10.38
N GLY A 9 -1.30 -0.81 -11.63
CA GLY A 9 0.04 -0.92 -12.14
C GLY A 9 0.92 0.25 -11.70
N ARG A 10 2.23 0.07 -11.82
CA ARG A 10 3.21 1.06 -11.36
C ARG A 10 3.00 2.44 -11.97
N GLU A 11 2.73 2.50 -13.28
CA GLU A 11 2.55 3.78 -13.97
C GLU A 11 1.27 4.48 -13.52
N MET A 12 0.20 3.72 -13.33
CA MET A 12 -1.05 4.28 -12.81
C MET A 12 -0.87 4.84 -11.42
N LEU A 13 -0.17 4.11 -10.56
CA LEU A 13 0.06 4.54 -9.19
C LEU A 13 0.91 5.81 -9.15
N LYS A 14 1.92 5.92 -9.99
CA LYS A 14 2.71 7.14 -10.12
C LYS A 14 1.85 8.33 -10.50
N THR A 15 0.94 8.15 -11.46
CA THR A 15 0.03 9.20 -11.88
C THR A 15 -0.89 9.63 -10.75
N VAL A 16 -1.47 8.67 -10.04
CA VAL A 16 -2.34 8.95 -8.89
C VAL A 16 -1.60 9.73 -7.82
N LEU A 17 -0.36 9.35 -7.51
CA LEU A 17 0.44 10.04 -6.50
C LEU A 17 0.78 11.47 -6.93
N ALA A 18 1.08 11.69 -8.21
CA ALA A 18 1.36 13.01 -8.73
C ALA A 18 0.13 13.91 -8.63
N VAL A 19 -1.04 13.39 -9.00
CA VAL A 19 -2.31 14.14 -8.89
C VAL A 19 -2.63 14.44 -7.44
N ALA A 20 -2.46 13.49 -6.54
CA ALA A 20 -2.70 13.69 -5.12
C ALA A 20 -1.82 14.81 -4.56
N LYS A 21 -0.55 14.84 -4.93
CA LYS A 21 0.36 15.91 -4.52
C LYS A 21 -0.10 17.27 -5.02
N GLN A 22 -0.52 17.35 -6.29
CA GLN A 22 -1.03 18.59 -6.86
C GLN A 22 -2.31 19.07 -6.20
N CYS A 23 -3.13 18.14 -5.71
CA CYS A 23 -4.35 18.46 -4.99
C CYS A 23 -4.13 18.86 -3.53
N GLY A 24 -2.89 18.88 -3.08
CA GLY A 24 -2.55 19.32 -1.73
C GLY A 24 -2.53 18.23 -0.68
N TYR A 25 -2.64 16.97 -1.04
CA TYR A 25 -2.48 15.87 -0.09
C TYR A 25 -1.03 15.77 0.36
N GLU A 26 -0.83 15.58 1.67
CA GLU A 26 0.50 15.52 2.24
C GLU A 26 1.09 14.13 2.19
N GLN A 27 0.24 13.11 2.18
CA GLN A 27 0.69 11.71 2.17
C GLN A 27 -0.36 10.81 1.55
N ALA A 28 0.10 9.64 1.09
CA ALA A 28 -0.74 8.57 0.61
C ALA A 28 -0.53 7.35 1.49
N GLU A 29 -1.61 6.62 1.78
CA GLU A 29 -1.56 5.42 2.62
C GLU A 29 -2.23 4.27 1.88
N LEU A 30 -1.74 3.06 2.13
CA LEU A 30 -2.34 1.85 1.57
C LEU A 30 -2.15 0.68 2.52
N GLU A 31 -2.90 -0.39 2.25
CA GLU A 31 -2.78 -1.65 2.95
C GLU A 31 -2.37 -2.72 1.96
N VAL A 32 -1.53 -3.65 2.40
CA VAL A 32 -1.10 -4.78 1.58
C VAL A 32 -0.96 -6.01 2.45
N VAL A 33 -1.41 -7.15 1.96
CA VAL A 33 -1.29 -8.41 2.68
C VAL A 33 0.19 -8.80 2.72
N SER A 34 0.66 -9.25 3.88
CA SER A 34 2.07 -9.55 4.12
C SER A 34 2.65 -10.61 3.19
N THR A 35 1.80 -11.47 2.65
CA THR A 35 2.23 -12.52 1.72
C THR A 35 2.37 -12.03 0.28
N ASN A 36 1.87 -10.84 -0.02
CA ASN A 36 1.92 -10.29 -1.37
C ASN A 36 3.24 -9.55 -1.61
N THR A 37 4.32 -10.31 -1.68
CA THR A 37 5.67 -9.76 -1.85
C THR A 37 5.83 -8.90 -3.10
N PRO A 38 5.30 -9.27 -4.27
CA PRO A 38 5.42 -8.39 -5.45
C PRO A 38 4.81 -7.02 -5.23
N ALA A 39 3.65 -6.94 -4.58
CA ALA A 39 3.00 -5.67 -4.30
C ALA A 39 3.83 -4.83 -3.31
N ILE A 40 4.33 -5.46 -2.25
CA ILE A 40 5.16 -4.77 -1.27
C ILE A 40 6.40 -4.17 -1.96
N ARG A 41 7.07 -4.94 -2.80
CA ARG A 41 8.24 -4.46 -3.54
C ARG A 41 7.90 -3.31 -4.47
N LEU A 42 6.76 -3.38 -5.14
CA LEU A 42 6.30 -2.29 -6.00
C LEU A 42 6.14 -1.00 -5.21
N TYR A 43 5.44 -1.07 -4.07
CA TYR A 43 5.19 0.11 -3.26
C TYR A 43 6.47 0.66 -2.66
N GLU A 44 7.36 -0.21 -2.18
CA GLU A 44 8.66 0.22 -1.67
C GLU A 44 9.49 0.92 -2.75
N SER A 45 9.43 0.43 -3.99
CA SER A 45 10.14 1.05 -5.11
C SER A 45 9.61 2.44 -5.44
N LEU A 46 8.39 2.75 -5.04
CA LEU A 46 7.75 4.05 -5.22
C LEU A 46 7.92 4.96 -4.01
N GLY A 47 8.60 4.49 -2.97
CA GLY A 47 8.89 5.28 -1.79
C GLY A 47 7.95 5.07 -0.62
N PHE A 48 7.08 4.07 -0.69
CA PHE A 48 6.25 3.71 0.45
C PHE A 48 7.06 2.96 1.50
N GLU A 49 6.72 3.19 2.76
CA GLU A 49 7.34 2.51 3.90
C GLU A 49 6.26 1.86 4.76
N ILE A 50 6.58 0.70 5.33
CA ILE A 50 5.68 0.04 6.27
C ILE A 50 5.80 0.76 7.61
N TRP A 51 4.67 1.28 8.12
CA TRP A 51 4.65 1.95 9.41
C TRP A 51 3.92 1.14 10.48
N GLY A 52 3.17 0.11 10.10
CA GLY A 52 2.46 -0.73 11.03
C GLY A 52 2.00 -2.02 10.39
N THR A 53 1.60 -2.97 11.22
CA THR A 53 1.13 -4.28 10.78
C THR A 53 -0.01 -4.71 11.68
N GLN A 54 -1.13 -5.12 11.08
CA GLN A 54 -2.25 -5.70 11.81
C GLN A 54 -2.12 -7.22 11.71
N PRO A 55 -1.88 -7.92 12.83
CA PRO A 55 -1.74 -9.37 12.80
C PRO A 55 -3.08 -10.04 12.56
N HIS A 56 -3.04 -11.17 11.85
CA HIS A 56 -4.20 -12.04 11.61
C HIS A 56 -5.41 -11.32 11.03
N SER A 57 -5.19 -10.33 10.16
CA SER A 57 -6.29 -9.55 9.59
C SER A 57 -6.99 -10.27 8.45
N VAL A 58 -6.32 -11.22 7.81
CA VAL A 58 -6.86 -12.00 6.69
C VAL A 58 -6.88 -13.46 7.09
N ARG A 59 -8.05 -14.10 6.97
CA ARG A 59 -8.20 -15.52 7.25
C ARG A 59 -8.46 -16.27 5.94
N TYR A 60 -7.66 -17.28 5.70
CA TYR A 60 -7.83 -18.15 4.54
C TYR A 60 -8.72 -19.33 4.86
N ARG A 61 -9.22 -20.02 3.82
CA ARG A 61 -10.12 -21.15 3.97
C ARG A 61 -9.49 -22.35 4.69
N ASP A 62 -8.19 -22.51 4.58
CA ASP A 62 -7.46 -23.59 5.23
C ASP A 62 -7.21 -23.35 6.72
N GLY A 63 -7.68 -22.22 7.25
CA GLY A 63 -7.50 -21.84 8.64
C GLY A 63 -6.24 -21.04 8.93
N SER A 64 -5.41 -20.81 7.93
CA SER A 64 -4.23 -19.95 8.11
C SER A 64 -4.62 -18.48 8.09
N TYR A 65 -3.71 -17.65 8.60
CA TYR A 65 -3.89 -16.19 8.65
C TYR A 65 -2.74 -15.49 7.98
N ALA A 66 -3.00 -14.29 7.51
CA ALA A 66 -1.97 -13.37 7.05
C ALA A 66 -2.16 -12.03 7.73
N ASP A 67 -1.08 -11.27 7.79
CA ASP A 67 -1.09 -9.93 8.36
C ASP A 67 -1.31 -8.90 7.27
N ASP A 68 -1.85 -7.73 7.65
CA ASP A 68 -1.89 -6.57 6.78
C ASP A 68 -0.80 -5.61 7.17
N HIS A 69 0.00 -5.20 6.19
CA HIS A 69 0.96 -4.12 6.37
C HIS A 69 0.32 -2.80 5.95
N PHE A 70 0.50 -1.80 6.78
CA PHE A 70 0.07 -0.44 6.48
C PHE A 70 1.28 0.32 5.97
N MET A 71 1.19 0.88 4.77
CA MET A 71 2.29 1.59 4.15
C MET A 71 1.91 3.05 3.92
N VAL A 72 2.89 3.93 4.00
CA VAL A 72 2.71 5.36 3.81
C VAL A 72 3.82 5.92 2.95
N LYS A 73 3.47 6.90 2.13
CA LYS A 73 4.43 7.68 1.36
C LYS A 73 4.13 9.17 1.57
N ARG A 74 5.14 9.91 1.96
CA ARG A 74 5.02 11.36 2.03
C ARG A 74 5.10 11.94 0.62
N LEU A 75 4.19 12.87 0.33
CA LEU A 75 4.12 13.52 -0.98
C LEU A 75 4.76 14.91 -0.96
N VAL A 76 5.00 15.41 0.23
CA VAL A 76 5.61 16.75 0.40
C VAL A 76 6.79 16.69 1.35
#